data_9230282138001d1a88ec7815b279fa19
#
_entry.id   9230282138001d1a88ec7815b279fa19
#
_cell.length_a   1.000
_cell.length_b   1.000
_cell.length_c   1.000
_cell.angle_alpha   90.00
_cell.angle_beta   90.00
_cell.angle_gamma   90.00
#
_symmetry.space_group_name_H-M   'P 1'
#
loop_
_entity.id
_entity.type
_entity.pdbx_description
1 polymer ?
#
loop_
_entity_poly.entity_id
_entity_poly.type
_entity_poly.pdbx_seq_one_letter_code
_entity_poly.pdbx_strand_id
1 'polypeptide(L)'
;MFLSQIRPLFDRLRNRSNATALINQQGRYSFAELGARTAAIAHFLTPHAGCNVLIFGHKQLDAVACILACISKGCCFTFVDQANPPSRIEKIARMTGTEVIITTLAQPLAGLEPWPQCVSASLHDMSAASLPEEPILTQPLFYILSTSGSTGEPKGVKVSYDNFAAFSAWFAPQVTAGKDRGCHVNHACFSFDMAILDLIPVLSSGQTVLMLDHCNNVLPRQNIKLMTREPEAPVTSWFSTPSFAEIMLKDPLFNHVTFASLRRFYIGGERVALGLVTQLQTRFPGLEVLHAYGPTETTCVTHTHLLSHPPQHNAGLLPLGRPQGLNRMRIVDETGHAVSATVTGEVRLYGPQVSQGYLPEDHPRNQAFGEDEFGRYYATGDRGFIDENQSLFICGRDDGQLKLHGNRIERAEIESAVCANTNVTQCCVVPVEEQGKVTDLQLFVQLHEDNLHHRQSLRRFLSEQLPGYMIPRQLVFCQSFPITLHGKIDRQELVRQHLLSDIF
;
A
#
# COMPACT_ATOMS: atom_id res chain seq x y z
N MET A 1 5.51 5.66 23.54
CA MET A 1 4.17 5.77 22.89
C MET A 1 3.77 4.46 22.20
N PHE A 2 4.56 3.89 21.32
CA PHE A 2 4.21 2.66 20.58
C PHE A 2 3.80 1.50 21.51
N LEU A 3 4.61 1.15 22.51
CA LEU A 3 4.34 0.04 23.44
C LEU A 3 2.99 0.18 24.16
N SER A 4 2.61 1.37 24.59
CA SER A 4 1.32 1.59 25.25
C SER A 4 0.13 1.39 24.29
N GLN A 5 0.29 1.63 23.00
CA GLN A 5 -0.76 1.43 21.99
C GLN A 5 -0.97 -0.03 21.63
N ILE A 6 0.10 -0.86 21.62
CA ILE A 6 0.01 -2.27 21.25
C ILE A 6 -0.16 -3.20 22.46
N ARG A 7 0.11 -2.74 23.68
CA ARG A 7 -0.07 -3.53 24.92
C ARG A 7 -1.42 -4.21 24.99
N PRO A 8 -2.58 -3.54 24.72
CA PRO A 8 -3.88 -4.20 24.77
C PRO A 8 -4.02 -5.37 23.81
N LEU A 9 -3.35 -5.33 22.65
CA LEU A 9 -3.31 -6.45 21.72
C LEU A 9 -2.54 -7.62 22.31
N PHE A 10 -1.30 -7.39 22.77
CA PHE A 10 -0.47 -8.44 23.35
C PHE A 10 -1.08 -9.04 24.61
N ASP A 11 -1.80 -8.27 25.42
CA ASP A 11 -2.56 -8.78 26.57
C ASP A 11 -3.66 -9.76 26.13
N ARG A 12 -4.41 -9.45 25.06
CA ARG A 12 -5.43 -10.37 24.51
C ARG A 12 -4.82 -11.66 23.96
N LEU A 13 -3.68 -11.56 23.25
CA LEU A 13 -2.98 -12.72 22.71
C LEU A 13 -2.48 -13.64 23.82
N ARG A 14 -1.86 -13.09 24.89
CA ARG A 14 -1.35 -13.83 26.04
C ARG A 14 -2.46 -14.44 26.89
N ASN A 15 -3.50 -13.68 27.16
CA ASN A 15 -4.64 -14.12 27.96
C ASN A 15 -5.58 -15.05 27.20
N ARG A 16 -5.20 -15.49 25.99
CA ARG A 16 -5.92 -16.45 25.14
C ARG A 16 -7.40 -16.10 25.01
N SER A 17 -7.69 -14.84 24.69
CA SER A 17 -9.06 -14.37 24.48
C SER A 17 -9.73 -15.14 23.33
N ASN A 18 -10.91 -15.68 23.60
CA ASN A 18 -11.74 -16.39 22.60
C ASN A 18 -12.50 -15.42 21.67
N ALA A 19 -12.38 -14.11 21.87
CA ALA A 19 -12.94 -13.12 20.96
C ALA A 19 -12.30 -13.27 19.58
N THR A 20 -13.08 -13.02 18.53
CA THR A 20 -12.61 -13.11 17.15
C THR A 20 -11.61 -12.00 16.87
N ALA A 21 -10.42 -12.37 16.42
CA ALA A 21 -9.39 -11.45 15.96
C ALA A 21 -9.46 -11.25 14.44
N LEU A 22 -9.52 -12.36 13.68
CA LEU A 22 -9.43 -12.36 12.22
C LEU A 22 -10.56 -13.17 11.61
N ILE A 23 -11.02 -12.71 10.45
CA ILE A 23 -11.89 -13.48 9.54
C ILE A 23 -11.26 -13.40 8.15
N ASN A 24 -11.17 -14.53 7.45
CA ASN A 24 -10.74 -14.60 6.05
C ASN A 24 -11.50 -15.73 5.32
N GLN A 25 -11.14 -16.04 4.07
CA GLN A 25 -11.79 -17.11 3.31
C GLN A 25 -11.68 -18.48 3.97
N GLN A 26 -10.57 -18.77 4.66
CA GLN A 26 -10.27 -20.07 5.26
C GLN A 26 -11.05 -20.27 6.56
N GLY A 27 -11.38 -19.18 7.30
CA GLY A 27 -12.09 -19.33 8.56
C GLY A 27 -12.16 -18.08 9.41
N ARG A 28 -12.52 -18.31 10.66
CA ARG A 28 -12.58 -17.36 11.75
C ARG A 28 -11.57 -17.78 12.80
N TYR A 29 -10.77 -16.83 13.29
CA TYR A 29 -9.69 -17.06 14.24
C TYR A 29 -9.82 -16.15 15.45
N SER A 30 -9.70 -16.73 16.63
CA SER A 30 -9.69 -16.02 17.91
C SER A 30 -8.34 -15.35 18.19
N PHE A 31 -8.30 -14.40 19.14
CA PHE A 31 -7.03 -13.90 19.69
C PHE A 31 -6.19 -15.01 20.32
N ALA A 32 -6.83 -16.06 20.87
CA ALA A 32 -6.13 -17.23 21.42
C ALA A 32 -5.34 -18.00 20.35
N GLU A 33 -5.97 -18.28 19.20
CA GLU A 33 -5.33 -18.96 18.07
C GLU A 33 -4.24 -18.09 17.44
N LEU A 34 -4.51 -16.80 17.20
CA LEU A 34 -3.52 -15.86 16.73
C LEU A 34 -2.33 -15.74 17.69
N GLY A 35 -2.61 -15.71 19.00
CA GLY A 35 -1.58 -15.67 20.04
C GLY A 35 -0.69 -16.90 20.06
N ALA A 36 -1.28 -18.10 19.93
CA ALA A 36 -0.52 -19.35 19.89
C ALA A 36 0.40 -19.38 18.65
N ARG A 37 -0.11 -18.97 17.48
CA ARG A 37 0.71 -18.90 16.25
C ARG A 37 1.82 -17.86 16.37
N THR A 38 1.50 -16.67 16.90
CA THR A 38 2.48 -15.61 17.15
C THR A 38 3.58 -16.09 18.10
N ALA A 39 3.24 -16.80 19.18
CA ALA A 39 4.21 -17.32 20.14
C ALA A 39 5.15 -18.35 19.55
N ALA A 40 4.65 -19.26 18.72
CA ALA A 40 5.46 -20.26 18.03
C ALA A 40 6.50 -19.62 17.10
N ILE A 41 6.07 -18.63 16.30
CA ILE A 41 6.96 -17.90 15.39
C ILE A 41 7.93 -17.01 16.17
N ALA A 42 7.48 -16.35 17.25
CA ALA A 42 8.34 -15.56 18.11
C ALA A 42 9.42 -16.39 18.80
N HIS A 43 9.12 -17.65 19.16
CA HIS A 43 10.12 -18.57 19.68
C HIS A 43 11.20 -18.89 18.64
N PHE A 44 10.83 -19.16 17.39
CA PHE A 44 11.77 -19.32 16.29
C PHE A 44 12.66 -18.07 16.11
N LEU A 45 12.07 -16.88 16.22
CA LEU A 45 12.80 -15.60 16.09
C LEU A 45 13.68 -15.25 17.31
N THR A 46 13.67 -16.04 18.39
CA THR A 46 14.47 -15.71 19.59
C THR A 46 15.98 -15.53 19.29
N PRO A 47 16.66 -16.40 18.53
CA PRO A 47 18.06 -16.20 18.14
C PRO A 47 18.24 -15.06 17.10
N HIS A 48 17.15 -14.58 16.50
CA HIS A 48 17.13 -13.54 15.48
C HIS A 48 16.50 -12.22 15.99
N ALA A 49 16.45 -12.02 17.31
CA ALA A 49 15.87 -10.80 17.88
C ALA A 49 16.61 -9.55 17.37
N GLY A 50 15.83 -8.56 16.89
CA GLY A 50 16.36 -7.33 16.32
C GLY A 50 16.80 -7.40 14.86
N CYS A 51 16.73 -8.57 14.22
CA CYS A 51 17.08 -8.75 12.81
C CYS A 51 16.07 -8.12 11.84
N ASN A 52 16.49 -7.98 10.58
CA ASN A 52 15.60 -7.70 9.46
C ASN A 52 15.04 -9.01 8.90
N VAL A 53 13.71 -9.13 8.97
CA VAL A 53 12.99 -10.35 8.60
C VAL A 53 12.20 -10.09 7.32
N LEU A 54 12.39 -10.93 6.29
CA LEU A 54 11.49 -10.94 5.14
C LEU A 54 10.38 -11.97 5.39
N ILE A 55 9.13 -11.50 5.33
CA ILE A 55 7.94 -12.35 5.41
C ILE A 55 7.41 -12.52 3.99
N PHE A 56 7.42 -13.75 3.48
CA PHE A 56 6.91 -14.08 2.16
C PHE A 56 5.62 -14.88 2.26
N GLY A 57 4.59 -14.44 1.55
CA GLY A 57 3.34 -15.20 1.54
C GLY A 57 2.13 -14.38 1.10
N HIS A 58 0.98 -14.80 1.60
CA HIS A 58 -0.32 -14.24 1.29
C HIS A 58 -1.06 -13.82 2.56
N LYS A 59 -2.20 -13.11 2.42
CA LYS A 59 -3.05 -12.66 3.54
C LYS A 59 -3.74 -13.84 4.23
N GLN A 60 -3.12 -14.34 5.28
CA GLN A 60 -3.62 -15.46 6.08
C GLN A 60 -3.22 -15.31 7.55
N LEU A 61 -3.71 -16.19 8.42
CA LEU A 61 -3.42 -16.18 9.86
C LEU A 61 -1.91 -16.08 10.14
N ASP A 62 -1.12 -16.95 9.50
CA ASP A 62 0.32 -17.01 9.71
C ASP A 62 1.05 -15.73 9.29
N ALA A 63 0.55 -15.03 8.26
CA ALA A 63 1.13 -13.74 7.85
C ALA A 63 0.97 -12.68 8.96
N VAL A 64 -0.20 -12.59 9.56
CA VAL A 64 -0.44 -11.69 10.71
C VAL A 64 0.39 -12.14 11.92
N ALA A 65 0.46 -13.43 12.19
CA ALA A 65 1.26 -13.99 13.29
C ALA A 65 2.76 -13.68 13.11
N CYS A 66 3.29 -13.74 11.88
CA CYS A 66 4.67 -13.35 11.57
C CYS A 66 4.94 -11.86 11.87
N ILE A 67 4.03 -10.97 11.43
CA ILE A 67 4.14 -9.53 11.72
C ILE A 67 4.17 -9.29 13.23
N LEU A 68 3.26 -9.91 13.98
CA LEU A 68 3.19 -9.76 15.44
C LEU A 68 4.39 -10.40 16.16
N ALA A 69 4.92 -11.50 15.64
CA ALA A 69 6.13 -12.13 16.15
C ALA A 69 7.36 -11.21 15.95
N CYS A 70 7.48 -10.58 14.79
CA CYS A 70 8.53 -9.57 14.56
C CYS A 70 8.41 -8.42 15.56
N ILE A 71 7.21 -7.89 15.79
CA ILE A 71 6.98 -6.85 16.82
C ILE A 71 7.43 -7.35 18.19
N SER A 72 7.07 -8.58 18.58
CA SER A 72 7.40 -9.12 19.92
C SER A 72 8.90 -9.26 20.16
N LYS A 73 9.69 -9.44 19.10
CA LYS A 73 11.16 -9.65 19.13
C LYS A 73 11.96 -8.42 18.69
N GLY A 74 11.29 -7.28 18.45
CA GLY A 74 11.95 -6.07 17.99
C GLY A 74 12.59 -6.20 16.62
N CYS A 75 12.14 -7.13 15.80
CA CYS A 75 12.62 -7.30 14.42
C CYS A 75 11.95 -6.26 13.51
N CYS A 76 12.72 -5.74 12.55
CA CYS A 76 12.16 -5.00 11.42
C CYS A 76 11.66 -6.00 10.37
N PHE A 77 10.43 -5.85 9.90
CA PHE A 77 9.94 -6.76 8.87
C PHE A 77 9.75 -6.07 7.51
N THR A 78 9.90 -6.87 6.46
CA THR A 78 9.50 -6.54 5.09
C THR A 78 8.55 -7.61 4.61
N PHE A 79 7.31 -7.25 4.30
CA PHE A 79 6.35 -8.20 3.75
C PHE A 79 6.41 -8.19 2.22
N VAL A 80 6.56 -9.37 1.62
CA VAL A 80 6.57 -9.56 0.17
C VAL A 80 5.48 -10.57 -0.20
N ASP A 81 4.54 -10.12 -1.02
CA ASP A 81 3.43 -10.98 -1.47
C ASP A 81 3.89 -12.05 -2.46
N GLN A 82 3.22 -13.19 -2.43
CA GLN A 82 3.47 -14.34 -3.30
C GLN A 82 3.37 -14.04 -4.81
N ALA A 83 2.73 -12.94 -5.19
CA ALA A 83 2.66 -12.50 -6.58
C ALA A 83 3.98 -11.94 -7.13
N ASN A 84 5.00 -11.75 -6.27
CA ASN A 84 6.32 -11.29 -6.69
C ASN A 84 7.18 -12.43 -7.22
N PRO A 85 7.86 -12.24 -8.36
CA PRO A 85 8.77 -13.25 -8.90
C PRO A 85 10.04 -13.39 -8.02
N PRO A 86 10.70 -14.58 -8.00
CA PRO A 86 11.87 -14.84 -7.19
C PRO A 86 13.01 -13.82 -7.35
N SER A 87 13.27 -13.37 -8.58
CA SER A 87 14.28 -12.35 -8.88
C SER A 87 14.02 -11.02 -8.14
N ARG A 88 12.76 -10.62 -8.01
CA ARG A 88 12.37 -9.43 -7.29
C ARG A 88 12.46 -9.63 -5.78
N ILE A 89 12.10 -10.80 -5.28
CA ILE A 89 12.24 -11.15 -3.84
C ILE A 89 13.71 -11.06 -3.42
N GLU A 90 14.63 -11.59 -4.24
CA GLU A 90 16.06 -11.52 -4.00
C GLU A 90 16.56 -10.06 -3.92
N LYS A 91 16.16 -9.21 -4.87
CA LYS A 91 16.49 -7.78 -4.87
C LYS A 91 16.00 -7.09 -3.59
N ILE A 92 14.77 -7.36 -3.19
CA ILE A 92 14.19 -6.81 -1.96
C ILE A 92 14.95 -7.31 -0.73
N ALA A 93 15.26 -8.60 -0.64
CA ALA A 93 15.99 -9.18 0.49
C ALA A 93 17.39 -8.55 0.64
N ARG A 94 18.11 -8.37 -0.47
CA ARG A 94 19.43 -7.69 -0.46
C ARG A 94 19.31 -6.22 -0.05
N MET A 95 18.37 -5.49 -0.65
CA MET A 95 18.15 -4.07 -0.36
C MET A 95 17.80 -3.81 1.11
N THR A 96 16.96 -4.67 1.72
CA THR A 96 16.52 -4.51 3.11
C THR A 96 17.50 -5.07 4.13
N GLY A 97 18.61 -5.67 3.69
CA GLY A 97 19.54 -6.35 4.60
C GLY A 97 18.87 -7.50 5.34
N THR A 98 17.99 -8.24 4.67
CA THR A 98 17.28 -9.40 5.26
C THR A 98 18.27 -10.42 5.80
N GLU A 99 18.05 -10.89 7.02
CA GLU A 99 18.88 -11.88 7.70
C GLU A 99 18.17 -13.24 7.78
N VAL A 100 16.84 -13.26 7.81
CA VAL A 100 16.04 -14.48 7.84
C VAL A 100 14.76 -14.30 7.01
N ILE A 101 14.34 -15.35 6.33
CA ILE A 101 13.09 -15.39 5.58
C ILE A 101 12.10 -16.32 6.29
N ILE A 102 10.87 -15.83 6.51
CA ILE A 102 9.75 -16.66 6.95
C ILE A 102 8.75 -16.74 5.80
N THR A 103 8.52 -17.94 5.29
CA THR A 103 7.46 -18.16 4.30
C THR A 103 6.20 -18.73 4.96
N THR A 104 5.05 -18.18 4.56
CA THR A 104 3.74 -18.71 4.96
C THR A 104 3.18 -19.70 3.94
N LEU A 105 3.95 -20.00 2.88
CA LEU A 105 3.65 -21.05 1.91
C LEU A 105 4.14 -22.41 2.43
N ALA A 106 3.70 -23.48 1.77
CA ALA A 106 3.98 -24.84 2.19
C ALA A 106 5.46 -25.28 2.05
N GLN A 107 6.27 -24.53 1.28
CA GLN A 107 7.66 -24.88 0.99
C GLN A 107 8.57 -23.64 1.04
N PRO A 108 9.87 -23.81 1.32
CA PRO A 108 10.87 -22.75 1.18
C PRO A 108 10.93 -22.23 -0.25
N LEU A 109 11.43 -21.00 -0.40
CA LEU A 109 11.64 -20.35 -1.69
C LEU A 109 12.92 -20.91 -2.33
N ALA A 110 12.80 -21.48 -3.52
CA ALA A 110 13.93 -21.89 -4.31
C ALA A 110 14.70 -20.66 -4.85
N GLY A 111 16.04 -20.77 -4.93
CA GLY A 111 16.90 -19.69 -5.42
C GLY A 111 17.25 -18.63 -4.37
N LEU A 112 16.80 -18.81 -3.12
CA LEU A 112 17.06 -17.92 -1.99
C LEU A 112 17.82 -18.65 -0.86
N GLU A 113 18.62 -19.64 -1.18
CA GLU A 113 19.40 -20.45 -0.25
C GLU A 113 20.44 -19.66 0.58
N PRO A 114 20.97 -18.50 0.14
CA PRO A 114 21.86 -17.69 0.97
C PRO A 114 21.23 -17.23 2.29
N TRP A 115 19.88 -17.15 2.36
CA TRP A 115 19.18 -16.77 3.58
C TRP A 115 18.63 -17.98 4.32
N PRO A 116 18.78 -18.05 5.67
CA PRO A 116 18.08 -19.01 6.49
C PRO A 116 16.56 -18.86 6.27
N GLN A 117 15.88 -19.96 5.97
CA GLN A 117 14.44 -19.97 5.68
C GLN A 117 13.67 -20.80 6.69
N CYS A 118 12.51 -20.31 7.10
CA CYS A 118 11.56 -21.05 7.91
C CYS A 118 10.18 -21.09 7.22
N VAL A 119 9.59 -22.27 7.16
CA VAL A 119 8.20 -22.45 6.76
C VAL A 119 7.33 -22.31 8.01
N SER A 120 6.44 -21.33 8.07
CA SER A 120 5.63 -21.08 9.27
C SER A 120 4.84 -22.30 9.70
N ALA A 121 4.30 -23.08 8.76
CA ALA A 121 3.58 -24.32 9.04
C ALA A 121 4.39 -25.37 9.81
N SER A 122 5.72 -25.40 9.67
CA SER A 122 6.57 -26.34 10.43
C SER A 122 6.65 -26.02 11.94
N LEU A 123 6.16 -24.85 12.36
CA LEU A 123 6.18 -24.41 13.74
C LEU A 123 4.86 -24.70 14.50
N HIS A 124 3.94 -25.49 13.93
CA HIS A 124 2.62 -25.74 14.55
C HIS A 124 2.72 -26.48 15.91
N ASP A 125 3.68 -27.36 16.09
CA ASP A 125 3.79 -28.22 17.28
C ASP A 125 4.49 -27.55 18.48
N MET A 126 4.85 -26.27 18.38
CA MET A 126 5.53 -25.53 19.46
C MET A 126 4.55 -24.96 20.50
N SER A 127 3.68 -25.81 21.04
CA SER A 127 2.59 -25.44 21.94
C SER A 127 3.02 -24.86 23.30
N ALA A 128 4.29 -25.04 23.70
CA ALA A 128 4.84 -24.55 24.97
C ALA A 128 5.40 -23.10 24.87
N ALA A 129 5.41 -22.49 23.70
CA ALA A 129 5.92 -21.13 23.51
C ALA A 129 4.97 -20.08 24.13
N SER A 130 5.52 -19.06 24.77
CA SER A 130 4.77 -17.95 25.30
C SER A 130 5.27 -16.62 24.74
N LEU A 131 4.37 -15.65 24.59
CA LEU A 131 4.73 -14.28 24.23
C LEU A 131 5.37 -13.56 25.43
N PRO A 132 6.34 -12.66 25.20
CA PRO A 132 6.90 -11.83 26.26
C PRO A 132 5.82 -10.92 26.86
N GLU A 133 6.06 -10.46 28.08
CA GLU A 133 5.15 -9.54 28.75
C GLU A 133 5.03 -8.21 28.01
N GLU A 134 6.14 -7.71 27.52
CA GLU A 134 6.20 -6.56 26.61
C GLU A 134 7.13 -6.89 25.41
N PRO A 135 6.82 -6.35 24.22
CA PRO A 135 7.75 -6.42 23.10
C PRO A 135 9.08 -5.75 23.42
N ILE A 136 10.17 -6.35 22.96
CA ILE A 136 11.51 -5.83 23.15
C ILE A 136 11.90 -5.08 21.88
N LEU A 137 11.94 -3.74 21.95
CA LEU A 137 12.33 -2.92 20.82
C LEU A 137 13.86 -2.76 20.81
N THR A 138 14.55 -3.56 20.00
CA THR A 138 16.01 -3.59 19.90
C THR A 138 16.56 -2.68 18.82
N GLN A 139 15.72 -2.27 17.86
CA GLN A 139 16.06 -1.36 16.78
C GLN A 139 14.93 -0.35 16.56
N PRO A 140 15.20 0.83 15.94
CA PRO A 140 14.20 1.87 15.76
C PRO A 140 13.19 1.57 14.64
N LEU A 141 13.56 0.75 13.64
CA LEU A 141 12.72 0.45 12.49
C LEU A 141 11.66 -0.58 12.85
N PHE A 142 10.45 -0.28 12.45
CA PHE A 142 9.29 -1.17 12.59
C PHE A 142 9.14 -2.05 11.34
N TYR A 143 9.07 -1.43 10.17
CA TYR A 143 9.03 -2.13 8.90
C TYR A 143 9.72 -1.35 7.78
N ILE A 144 10.07 -2.07 6.72
CA ILE A 144 10.53 -1.49 5.46
C ILE A 144 9.53 -1.91 4.38
N LEU A 145 8.90 -0.94 3.71
CA LEU A 145 8.03 -1.23 2.58
C LEU A 145 8.77 -1.03 1.27
N SER A 146 8.82 -2.09 0.48
CA SER A 146 9.36 -2.04 -0.88
C SER A 146 8.36 -1.33 -1.79
N THR A 147 8.80 -0.25 -2.40
CA THR A 147 8.05 0.48 -3.43
C THR A 147 8.82 0.48 -4.74
N SER A 148 8.12 0.75 -5.84
CA SER A 148 8.78 0.92 -7.13
C SER A 148 9.78 2.08 -7.08
N GLY A 149 10.93 1.91 -7.75
CA GLY A 149 12.00 2.89 -7.79
C GLY A 149 12.13 3.59 -9.15
N SER A 150 12.39 4.90 -9.14
CA SER A 150 12.64 5.70 -10.34
C SER A 150 13.93 5.33 -11.07
N THR A 151 14.82 4.57 -10.43
CA THR A 151 16.07 4.07 -11.01
C THR A 151 15.92 2.70 -11.70
N GLY A 152 14.71 2.12 -11.68
CA GLY A 152 14.46 0.77 -12.20
C GLY A 152 14.68 -0.35 -11.18
N GLU A 153 15.21 -0.04 -10.01
CA GLU A 153 15.34 -0.99 -8.91
C GLU A 153 14.34 -0.63 -7.77
N PRO A 154 13.86 -1.63 -7.00
CA PRO A 154 12.99 -1.36 -5.87
C PRO A 154 13.70 -0.52 -4.82
N LYS A 155 12.96 0.37 -4.15
CA LYS A 155 13.43 1.14 -3.00
C LYS A 155 12.62 0.79 -1.76
N GLY A 156 13.25 0.83 -0.59
CA GLY A 156 12.61 0.53 0.70
C GLY A 156 12.33 1.79 1.50
N VAL A 157 11.08 2.07 1.84
CA VAL A 157 10.71 3.15 2.76
C VAL A 157 10.90 2.67 4.19
N LYS A 158 11.77 3.33 4.96
CA LYS A 158 12.08 2.99 6.36
C LYS A 158 11.07 3.65 7.30
N VAL A 159 10.18 2.87 7.92
CA VAL A 159 9.21 3.36 8.90
C VAL A 159 9.61 2.90 10.29
N SER A 160 9.76 3.87 11.21
CA SER A 160 10.11 3.60 12.60
C SER A 160 8.88 3.30 13.46
N TYR A 161 9.11 2.73 14.65
CA TYR A 161 8.08 2.57 15.67
C TYR A 161 7.47 3.92 16.08
N ASP A 162 8.27 5.00 16.11
CA ASP A 162 7.79 6.33 16.45
C ASP A 162 6.92 6.93 15.35
N ASN A 163 7.28 6.70 14.06
CA ASN A 163 6.44 7.13 12.94
C ASN A 163 5.06 6.46 13.01
N PHE A 164 5.03 5.13 13.22
CA PHE A 164 3.80 4.38 13.35
C PHE A 164 2.98 4.80 14.59
N ALA A 165 3.63 5.01 15.73
CA ALA A 165 2.97 5.46 16.95
C ALA A 165 2.32 6.84 16.77
N ALA A 166 2.98 7.76 16.07
CA ALA A 166 2.42 9.07 15.76
C ALA A 166 1.17 8.97 14.87
N PHE A 167 1.19 8.08 13.88
CA PHE A 167 0.02 7.77 13.05
C PHE A 167 -1.10 7.13 13.89
N SER A 168 -0.81 6.05 14.60
CA SER A 168 -1.79 5.28 15.37
C SER A 168 -2.48 6.12 16.43
N ALA A 169 -1.80 7.11 17.01
CA ALA A 169 -2.35 7.97 18.05
C ALA A 169 -3.61 8.74 17.63
N TRP A 170 -3.68 9.17 16.37
CA TRP A 170 -4.86 9.88 15.86
C TRP A 170 -5.78 9.00 15.02
N PHE A 171 -5.25 7.99 14.32
CA PHE A 171 -6.04 7.15 13.44
C PHE A 171 -6.84 6.07 14.21
N ALA A 172 -6.22 5.40 15.19
CA ALA A 172 -6.89 4.36 15.96
C ALA A 172 -8.23 4.80 16.58
N PRO A 173 -8.35 5.98 17.22
CA PRO A 173 -9.65 6.45 17.70
C PRO A 173 -10.70 6.63 16.61
N GLN A 174 -10.29 6.98 15.37
CA GLN A 174 -11.23 7.16 14.28
C GLN A 174 -11.81 5.84 13.77
N VAL A 175 -10.98 4.80 13.57
CA VAL A 175 -11.45 3.50 13.08
C VAL A 175 -12.18 2.69 14.15
N THR A 176 -11.95 3.01 15.42
CA THR A 176 -12.53 2.29 16.55
C THR A 176 -13.67 3.05 17.24
N ALA A 177 -13.98 4.27 16.76
CA ALA A 177 -15.06 5.10 17.29
C ALA A 177 -16.43 4.51 16.95
N GLY A 178 -16.88 3.59 17.78
CA GLY A 178 -18.20 2.99 17.73
C GLY A 178 -18.37 2.07 18.93
N LYS A 179 -19.55 2.08 19.55
CA LYS A 179 -19.87 1.16 20.66
C LYS A 179 -20.15 -0.27 20.16
N ASP A 180 -20.33 -0.43 18.86
CA ASP A 180 -20.70 -1.69 18.25
C ASP A 180 -19.46 -2.54 17.98
N ARG A 181 -19.47 -3.77 18.47
CA ARG A 181 -18.48 -4.78 18.13
C ARG A 181 -18.72 -5.18 16.67
N GLY A 182 -17.83 -4.75 15.78
CA GLY A 182 -17.92 -5.05 14.37
C GLY A 182 -16.57 -5.38 13.77
N CYS A 183 -16.59 -5.61 12.46
CA CYS A 183 -15.39 -5.87 11.68
C CYS A 183 -14.93 -4.62 10.94
N HIS A 184 -13.64 -4.41 10.92
CA HIS A 184 -12.96 -3.55 9.96
C HIS A 184 -12.51 -4.37 8.76
N VAL A 185 -12.81 -3.89 7.53
CA VAL A 185 -12.38 -4.58 6.31
C VAL A 185 -10.97 -4.14 5.93
N ASN A 186 -10.05 -5.10 5.89
CA ASN A 186 -8.69 -4.95 5.40
C ASN A 186 -8.58 -5.63 4.03
N HIS A 187 -8.47 -4.83 2.93
CA HIS A 187 -8.44 -5.39 1.58
C HIS A 187 -7.07 -5.35 0.93
N ALA A 188 -6.25 -4.33 1.21
CA ALA A 188 -4.95 -4.18 0.59
C ALA A 188 -3.99 -5.34 0.95
N CYS A 189 -3.02 -5.63 0.08
CA CYS A 189 -1.96 -6.60 0.37
C CYS A 189 -1.04 -6.07 1.48
N PHE A 190 -0.47 -6.94 2.31
CA PHE A 190 0.48 -6.55 3.38
C PHE A 190 1.80 -5.97 2.87
N SER A 191 2.07 -6.03 1.56
CA SER A 191 3.16 -5.27 0.94
C SER A 191 2.87 -3.77 0.81
N PHE A 192 1.66 -3.31 1.18
CA PHE A 192 1.26 -1.90 1.21
C PHE A 192 0.97 -1.45 2.64
N ASP A 193 1.35 -0.21 2.95
CA ASP A 193 1.17 0.40 4.26
C ASP A 193 -0.30 0.44 4.70
N MET A 194 -1.23 0.70 3.81
CA MET A 194 -2.67 0.68 4.08
C MET A 194 -3.10 -0.59 4.83
N ALA A 195 -2.59 -1.78 4.43
CA ALA A 195 -2.97 -3.04 5.06
C ALA A 195 -2.36 -3.22 6.46
N ILE A 196 -1.20 -2.65 6.73
CA ILE A 196 -0.53 -2.73 8.04
C ILE A 196 -1.18 -1.75 9.02
N LEU A 197 -1.53 -0.56 8.53
CA LEU A 197 -2.00 0.55 9.37
C LEU A 197 -3.42 0.38 9.85
N ASP A 198 -4.29 -0.28 9.11
CA ASP A 198 -5.63 -0.63 9.58
C ASP A 198 -5.69 -1.98 10.32
N LEU A 199 -4.65 -2.83 10.20
CA LEU A 199 -4.54 -4.09 10.93
C LEU A 199 -4.23 -3.87 12.41
N ILE A 200 -3.09 -3.23 12.71
CA ILE A 200 -2.56 -3.13 14.07
C ILE A 200 -3.46 -2.29 15.00
N PRO A 201 -3.92 -1.08 14.62
CA PRO A 201 -4.82 -0.30 15.47
C PRO A 201 -6.16 -1.00 15.75
N VAL A 202 -6.72 -1.69 14.76
CA VAL A 202 -8.00 -2.40 14.89
C VAL A 202 -7.86 -3.58 15.85
N LEU A 203 -6.83 -4.43 15.69
CA LEU A 203 -6.56 -5.53 16.62
C LEU A 203 -6.24 -5.02 18.04
N SER A 204 -5.51 -3.91 18.16
CA SER A 204 -5.19 -3.30 19.47
C SER A 204 -6.42 -2.82 20.19
N SER A 205 -7.45 -2.38 19.49
CA SER A 205 -8.75 -2.03 20.10
C SER A 205 -9.58 -3.24 20.52
N GLY A 206 -9.23 -4.44 20.08
CA GLY A 206 -9.97 -5.67 20.31
C GLY A 206 -11.12 -5.89 19.34
N GLN A 207 -11.17 -5.13 18.24
CA GLN A 207 -12.10 -5.35 17.15
C GLN A 207 -11.58 -6.45 16.19
N THR A 208 -12.48 -6.97 15.37
CA THR A 208 -12.17 -7.99 14.38
C THR A 208 -11.70 -7.37 13.08
N VAL A 209 -10.65 -7.93 12.47
CA VAL A 209 -10.21 -7.59 11.11
C VAL A 209 -10.74 -8.65 10.14
N LEU A 210 -11.51 -8.22 9.16
CA LEU A 210 -11.95 -9.05 8.05
C LEU A 210 -11.00 -8.84 6.88
N MET A 211 -10.17 -9.84 6.61
CA MET A 211 -9.16 -9.79 5.55
C MET A 211 -9.75 -10.29 4.23
N LEU A 212 -9.92 -9.39 3.26
CA LEU A 212 -10.25 -9.79 1.89
C LEU A 212 -9.02 -10.34 1.20
N ASP A 213 -9.24 -11.33 0.35
CA ASP A 213 -8.21 -11.86 -0.53
C ASP A 213 -8.07 -10.93 -1.74
N HIS A 214 -6.92 -10.28 -1.88
CA HIS A 214 -6.69 -9.35 -2.99
C HIS A 214 -6.69 -10.05 -4.38
N CYS A 215 -6.50 -11.38 -4.44
CA CYS A 215 -6.70 -12.15 -5.67
C CYS A 215 -8.16 -12.12 -6.15
N ASN A 216 -9.11 -11.86 -5.26
CA ASN A 216 -10.54 -11.75 -5.57
C ASN A 216 -11.02 -10.29 -5.74
N ASN A 217 -10.14 -9.31 -5.77
CA ASN A 217 -10.52 -7.90 -5.88
C ASN A 217 -11.39 -7.59 -7.12
N VAL A 218 -11.30 -8.39 -8.18
CA VAL A 218 -12.13 -8.26 -9.38
C VAL A 218 -13.48 -8.99 -9.29
N LEU A 219 -13.77 -9.67 -8.17
CA LEU A 219 -14.94 -10.51 -7.95
C LEU A 219 -15.81 -9.98 -6.78
N PRO A 220 -16.56 -8.88 -6.96
CA PRO A 220 -17.29 -8.22 -5.87
C PRO A 220 -18.24 -9.17 -5.15
N ARG A 221 -18.93 -10.06 -5.86
CA ARG A 221 -19.85 -11.04 -5.27
C ARG A 221 -19.18 -11.99 -4.27
N GLN A 222 -17.95 -12.40 -4.55
CA GLN A 222 -17.16 -13.24 -3.64
C GLN A 222 -16.81 -12.49 -2.35
N ASN A 223 -16.39 -11.23 -2.49
CA ASN A 223 -16.07 -10.37 -1.37
C ASN A 223 -17.33 -10.07 -0.52
N ILE A 224 -18.47 -9.76 -1.14
CA ILE A 224 -19.74 -9.57 -0.43
C ILE A 224 -20.12 -10.83 0.36
N LYS A 225 -20.01 -12.01 -0.26
CA LYS A 225 -20.30 -13.28 0.41
C LYS A 225 -19.43 -13.51 1.65
N LEU A 226 -18.14 -13.16 1.58
CA LEU A 226 -17.24 -13.24 2.73
C LEU A 226 -17.61 -12.20 3.81
N MET A 227 -17.87 -10.96 3.41
CA MET A 227 -18.18 -9.86 4.32
C MET A 227 -19.52 -10.03 5.05
N THR A 228 -20.42 -10.85 4.53
CA THR A 228 -21.76 -11.14 5.11
C THR A 228 -21.83 -12.54 5.75
N ARG A 229 -20.75 -13.29 5.74
CA ARG A 229 -20.74 -14.69 6.24
C ARG A 229 -20.97 -14.80 7.74
N GLU A 230 -20.52 -13.80 8.51
CA GLU A 230 -20.57 -13.80 9.98
C GLU A 230 -21.51 -12.68 10.48
N PRO A 231 -22.82 -12.94 10.63
CA PRO A 231 -23.78 -11.91 11.06
C PRO A 231 -23.51 -11.31 12.45
N GLU A 232 -22.83 -12.06 13.31
CA GLU A 232 -22.47 -11.64 14.70
C GLU A 232 -21.28 -10.66 14.70
N ALA A 233 -20.55 -10.55 13.60
CA ALA A 233 -19.43 -9.66 13.39
C ALA A 233 -19.62 -8.81 12.13
N PRO A 234 -20.66 -7.94 12.11
CA PRO A 234 -20.99 -7.17 10.91
C PRO A 234 -19.90 -6.16 10.56
N VAL A 235 -19.77 -5.88 9.28
CA VAL A 235 -18.84 -4.86 8.78
C VAL A 235 -19.30 -3.47 9.22
N THR A 236 -18.43 -2.76 9.95
CA THR A 236 -18.71 -1.41 10.49
C THR A 236 -17.87 -0.32 9.84
N SER A 237 -16.67 -0.67 9.41
CA SER A 237 -15.76 0.28 8.78
C SER A 237 -14.88 -0.38 7.72
N TRP A 238 -14.38 0.44 6.77
CA TRP A 238 -13.56 -0.03 5.67
C TRP A 238 -12.62 1.08 5.18
N PHE A 239 -11.37 0.72 4.88
CA PHE A 239 -10.45 1.57 4.15
C PHE A 239 -10.21 0.97 2.75
N SER A 240 -10.62 1.67 1.70
CA SER A 240 -10.60 1.19 0.31
C SER A 240 -9.84 2.12 -0.62
N THR A 241 -9.29 1.55 -1.69
CA THR A 241 -8.91 2.36 -2.86
C THR A 241 -10.15 2.73 -3.68
N PRO A 242 -10.14 3.86 -4.41
CA PRO A 242 -11.21 4.23 -5.33
C PRO A 242 -11.55 3.15 -6.35
N SER A 243 -10.53 2.57 -6.99
CA SER A 243 -10.71 1.50 -7.98
C SER A 243 -11.44 0.29 -7.42
N PHE A 244 -11.11 -0.11 -6.19
CA PHE A 244 -11.77 -1.26 -5.57
C PHE A 244 -13.21 -0.92 -5.15
N ALA A 245 -13.46 0.28 -4.64
CA ALA A 245 -14.82 0.73 -4.33
C ALA A 245 -15.72 0.77 -5.58
N GLU A 246 -15.20 1.23 -6.73
CA GLU A 246 -15.91 1.21 -8.01
C GLU A 246 -16.28 -0.22 -8.45
N ILE A 247 -15.36 -1.18 -8.28
CA ILE A 247 -15.61 -2.60 -8.58
C ILE A 247 -16.72 -3.14 -7.68
N MET A 248 -16.68 -2.86 -6.38
CA MET A 248 -17.70 -3.29 -5.43
C MET A 248 -19.08 -2.70 -5.74
N LEU A 249 -19.14 -1.44 -6.16
CA LEU A 249 -20.39 -0.77 -6.56
C LEU A 249 -21.03 -1.35 -7.82
N LYS A 250 -20.32 -2.12 -8.63
CA LYS A 250 -20.92 -2.85 -9.78
C LYS A 250 -21.88 -3.95 -9.34
N ASP A 251 -21.74 -4.46 -8.11
CA ASP A 251 -22.65 -5.45 -7.57
C ASP A 251 -23.82 -4.76 -6.82
N PRO A 252 -25.09 -5.04 -7.19
CA PRO A 252 -26.22 -4.41 -6.53
C PRO A 252 -26.40 -4.79 -5.06
N LEU A 253 -25.81 -5.89 -4.58
CA LEU A 253 -25.82 -6.27 -3.16
C LEU A 253 -24.87 -5.43 -2.30
N PHE A 254 -23.97 -4.66 -2.89
CA PHE A 254 -23.15 -3.72 -2.14
C PHE A 254 -23.98 -2.44 -1.88
N ASN A 255 -24.82 -2.49 -0.86
CA ASN A 255 -25.77 -1.44 -0.50
C ASN A 255 -26.05 -1.42 1.02
N HIS A 256 -26.75 -0.37 1.49
CA HIS A 256 -27.08 -0.16 2.90
C HIS A 256 -27.99 -1.23 3.51
N VAL A 257 -28.76 -1.97 2.72
CA VAL A 257 -29.61 -3.06 3.24
C VAL A 257 -28.77 -4.26 3.60
N THR A 258 -27.86 -4.65 2.71
CA THR A 258 -26.93 -5.77 2.94
C THR A 258 -25.90 -5.44 4.03
N PHE A 259 -25.41 -4.19 4.06
CA PHE A 259 -24.37 -3.72 4.98
C PHE A 259 -24.95 -2.66 5.93
N ALA A 260 -26.03 -2.99 6.62
CA ALA A 260 -26.75 -2.06 7.50
C ALA A 260 -25.89 -1.50 8.65
N SER A 261 -24.80 -2.18 9.00
CA SER A 261 -23.88 -1.76 10.07
C SER A 261 -22.68 -0.94 9.57
N LEU A 262 -22.47 -0.81 8.25
CA LEU A 262 -21.39 -0.01 7.69
C LEU A 262 -21.64 1.48 7.95
N ARG A 263 -20.78 2.11 8.75
CA ARG A 263 -20.90 3.51 9.18
C ARG A 263 -19.82 4.40 8.61
N ARG A 264 -18.63 3.86 8.37
CA ARG A 264 -17.44 4.64 8.03
C ARG A 264 -16.68 4.01 6.90
N PHE A 265 -16.40 4.80 5.87
CA PHE A 265 -15.71 4.37 4.66
C PHE A 265 -14.58 5.35 4.34
N TYR A 266 -13.35 4.91 4.58
CA TYR A 266 -12.16 5.66 4.18
C TYR A 266 -11.86 5.36 2.71
N ILE A 267 -11.55 6.38 1.94
CA ILE A 267 -11.21 6.25 0.52
C ILE A 267 -9.98 7.07 0.18
N GLY A 268 -8.96 6.43 -0.38
CA GLY A 268 -7.69 7.08 -0.69
C GLY A 268 -6.73 6.17 -1.44
N GLY A 269 -5.48 6.64 -1.59
CA GLY A 269 -4.46 5.90 -2.32
C GLY A 269 -4.43 6.19 -3.83
N GLU A 270 -5.52 6.71 -4.39
CA GLU A 270 -5.65 7.17 -5.78
C GLU A 270 -6.46 8.46 -5.82
N ARG A 271 -6.61 9.06 -7.01
CA ARG A 271 -7.54 10.18 -7.20
C ARG A 271 -8.98 9.71 -6.99
N VAL A 272 -9.69 10.37 -6.10
CA VAL A 272 -11.10 10.09 -5.82
C VAL A 272 -11.99 10.93 -6.72
N ALA A 273 -12.81 10.27 -7.55
CA ALA A 273 -13.76 10.95 -8.42
C ALA A 273 -15.01 11.39 -7.64
N LEU A 274 -15.53 12.59 -7.95
CA LEU A 274 -16.76 13.12 -7.37
C LEU A 274 -17.95 12.15 -7.57
N GLY A 275 -18.08 11.57 -8.77
CA GLY A 275 -19.14 10.61 -9.09
C GLY A 275 -19.09 9.35 -8.23
N LEU A 276 -17.91 8.86 -7.86
CA LEU A 276 -17.76 7.70 -6.98
C LEU A 276 -18.30 8.01 -5.57
N VAL A 277 -17.94 9.17 -5.01
CA VAL A 277 -18.43 9.59 -3.68
C VAL A 277 -19.95 9.74 -3.68
N THR A 278 -20.50 10.39 -4.71
CA THR A 278 -21.96 10.54 -4.88
C THR A 278 -22.66 9.19 -4.94
N GLN A 279 -22.12 8.22 -5.67
CA GLN A 279 -22.67 6.85 -5.74
C GLN A 279 -22.61 6.13 -4.38
N LEU A 280 -21.50 6.24 -3.65
CA LEU A 280 -21.38 5.67 -2.30
C LEU A 280 -22.43 6.26 -1.36
N GLN A 281 -22.53 7.58 -1.29
CA GLN A 281 -23.49 8.28 -0.42
C GLN A 281 -24.96 7.99 -0.79
N THR A 282 -25.25 7.82 -2.07
CA THR A 282 -26.59 7.43 -2.54
C THR A 282 -26.92 5.98 -2.18
N ARG A 283 -25.95 5.07 -2.37
CA ARG A 283 -26.13 3.63 -2.11
C ARG A 283 -26.16 3.30 -0.61
N PHE A 284 -25.50 4.13 0.20
CA PHE A 284 -25.37 4.01 1.66
C PHE A 284 -25.78 5.31 2.35
N PRO A 285 -27.08 5.61 2.48
CA PRO A 285 -27.55 6.80 3.19
C PRO A 285 -27.01 6.84 4.63
N GLY A 286 -26.39 7.94 5.02
CA GLY A 286 -25.79 8.13 6.35
C GLY A 286 -24.37 7.56 6.51
N LEU A 287 -23.76 7.04 5.44
CA LEU A 287 -22.37 6.61 5.47
C LEU A 287 -21.42 7.82 5.59
N GLU A 288 -20.53 7.79 6.57
CA GLU A 288 -19.42 8.73 6.67
C GLU A 288 -18.35 8.33 5.64
N VAL A 289 -18.21 9.11 4.57
CA VAL A 289 -17.15 8.92 3.56
C VAL A 289 -16.00 9.86 3.89
N LEU A 290 -14.84 9.29 4.26
CA LEU A 290 -13.64 10.04 4.63
C LEU A 290 -12.61 9.95 3.50
N HIS A 291 -12.27 11.10 2.92
CA HIS A 291 -11.20 11.20 1.93
C HIS A 291 -9.85 11.18 2.64
N ALA A 292 -9.01 10.21 2.32
CA ALA A 292 -7.72 9.98 2.95
C ALA A 292 -6.56 10.24 1.98
N TYR A 293 -5.51 10.90 2.47
CA TYR A 293 -4.31 11.18 1.69
C TYR A 293 -3.04 11.09 2.54
N GLY A 294 -2.01 10.59 1.93
CA GLY A 294 -0.64 10.55 2.42
C GLY A 294 0.20 9.58 1.59
N PRO A 295 1.49 9.88 1.39
CA PRO A 295 2.43 8.93 0.81
C PRO A 295 2.99 7.99 1.88
N THR A 296 3.51 6.84 1.47
CA THR A 296 4.19 5.86 2.34
C THR A 296 5.34 6.49 3.13
N GLU A 297 6.01 7.49 2.55
CA GLU A 297 7.10 8.24 3.15
C GLU A 297 6.68 9.10 4.35
N THR A 298 5.37 9.26 4.55
CA THR A 298 4.79 9.90 5.74
C THR A 298 3.85 8.96 6.49
N THR A 299 4.17 7.68 6.47
CA THR A 299 3.47 6.63 7.22
C THR A 299 1.99 6.57 6.84
N CYS A 300 1.72 6.30 5.54
CA CYS A 300 0.46 6.05 4.85
C CYS A 300 -0.49 7.25 4.76
N VAL A 301 -1.05 7.72 5.86
CA VAL A 301 -2.10 8.76 5.86
C VAL A 301 -1.72 9.89 6.80
N THR A 302 -1.77 11.11 6.28
CA THR A 302 -1.58 12.35 7.05
C THR A 302 -2.84 13.22 7.09
N HIS A 303 -3.79 12.98 6.18
CA HIS A 303 -5.03 13.73 6.05
C HIS A 303 -6.23 12.78 5.99
N THR A 304 -7.27 13.10 6.72
CA THR A 304 -8.61 12.54 6.53
C THR A 304 -9.63 13.67 6.59
N HIS A 305 -10.57 13.68 5.64
CA HIS A 305 -11.61 14.68 5.56
C HIS A 305 -12.98 14.04 5.36
N LEU A 306 -13.91 14.32 6.25
CA LEU A 306 -15.30 13.87 6.10
C LEU A 306 -15.98 14.67 4.96
N LEU A 307 -16.33 13.97 3.91
CA LEU A 307 -16.99 14.58 2.75
C LEU A 307 -18.48 14.84 3.06
N SER A 308 -18.93 16.06 2.77
CA SER A 308 -20.35 16.44 2.89
C SER A 308 -21.23 15.67 1.90
N HIS A 309 -22.56 15.73 2.10
CA HIS A 309 -23.55 15.19 1.17
C HIS A 309 -24.53 16.30 0.75
N PRO A 310 -24.53 16.75 -0.52
CA PRO A 310 -23.60 16.38 -1.61
C PRO A 310 -22.16 16.82 -1.33
N PRO A 311 -21.15 16.14 -1.93
CA PRO A 311 -19.76 16.48 -1.72
C PRO A 311 -19.40 17.87 -2.25
N GLN A 312 -18.77 18.69 -1.41
CA GLN A 312 -18.15 19.95 -1.87
C GLN A 312 -16.92 19.64 -2.69
N HIS A 313 -16.66 20.44 -3.71
CA HIS A 313 -15.50 20.28 -4.59
C HIS A 313 -15.06 21.63 -5.16
N ASN A 314 -13.77 21.70 -5.57
CA ASN A 314 -13.23 22.81 -6.32
C ASN A 314 -12.79 22.31 -7.70
N ALA A 315 -13.46 22.76 -8.78
CA ALA A 315 -13.22 22.32 -10.15
C ALA A 315 -13.15 20.77 -10.32
N GLY A 316 -14.01 20.04 -9.61
CA GLY A 316 -14.04 18.58 -9.62
C GLY A 316 -13.02 17.89 -8.69
N LEU A 317 -12.16 18.65 -7.99
CA LEU A 317 -11.26 18.14 -6.96
C LEU A 317 -11.99 18.11 -5.61
N LEU A 318 -11.81 17.00 -4.89
CA LEU A 318 -12.36 16.83 -3.55
C LEU A 318 -11.37 17.29 -2.48
N PRO A 319 -11.85 17.95 -1.40
CA PRO A 319 -10.98 18.37 -0.31
C PRO A 319 -10.38 17.18 0.43
N LEU A 320 -9.14 17.33 0.86
CA LEU A 320 -8.41 16.42 1.74
C LEU A 320 -8.38 16.89 3.20
N GLY A 321 -8.88 18.09 3.44
CA GLY A 321 -8.90 18.72 4.76
C GLY A 321 -7.51 19.15 5.24
N ARG A 322 -7.37 19.19 6.56
CA ARG A 322 -6.15 19.59 7.25
C ARG A 322 -5.34 18.36 7.68
N PRO A 323 -4.01 18.50 7.87
CA PRO A 323 -3.20 17.44 8.44
C PRO A 323 -3.73 16.99 9.81
N GLN A 324 -3.66 15.70 10.08
CA GLN A 324 -4.12 15.07 11.31
C GLN A 324 -2.99 14.89 12.33
N GLY A 325 -3.34 14.78 13.58
CA GLY A 325 -2.40 14.56 14.68
C GLY A 325 -1.41 15.71 14.81
N LEU A 326 -0.11 15.40 14.85
CA LEU A 326 0.98 16.37 14.93
C LEU A 326 1.59 16.70 13.56
N ASN A 327 1.00 16.22 12.47
CA ASN A 327 1.47 16.54 11.14
C ASN A 327 1.14 17.97 10.75
N ARG A 328 1.96 18.53 9.87
CA ARG A 328 1.79 19.86 9.29
C ARG A 328 2.07 19.80 7.79
N MET A 329 1.64 20.79 7.05
CA MET A 329 1.93 20.91 5.62
C MET A 329 2.28 22.34 5.24
N ARG A 330 3.00 22.46 4.13
CA ARG A 330 3.21 23.73 3.41
C ARG A 330 3.08 23.48 1.92
N ILE A 331 2.60 24.47 1.22
CA ILE A 331 2.67 24.53 -0.25
C ILE A 331 3.81 25.46 -0.58
N VAL A 332 4.76 25.00 -1.40
CA VAL A 332 5.97 25.75 -1.71
C VAL A 332 6.16 25.92 -3.22
N ASP A 333 6.84 27.00 -3.60
CA ASP A 333 7.29 27.24 -4.97
C ASP A 333 8.57 26.42 -5.28
N GLU A 334 9.11 26.60 -6.49
CA GLU A 334 10.32 25.93 -6.96
C GLU A 334 11.59 26.30 -6.15
N THR A 335 11.55 27.43 -5.43
CA THR A 335 12.65 27.88 -4.58
C THR A 335 12.52 27.40 -3.12
N GLY A 336 11.39 26.72 -2.80
CA GLY A 336 11.09 26.20 -1.48
C GLY A 336 10.40 27.20 -0.54
N HIS A 337 10.04 28.41 -1.03
CA HIS A 337 9.28 29.37 -0.25
C HIS A 337 7.78 29.06 -0.25
N ALA A 338 7.14 29.30 0.90
CA ALA A 338 5.70 29.11 1.02
C ALA A 338 4.94 30.06 0.10
N VAL A 339 3.96 29.51 -0.61
CA VAL A 339 3.04 30.30 -1.43
C VAL A 339 1.77 30.67 -0.66
N SER A 340 1.06 31.68 -1.14
CA SER A 340 -0.22 32.10 -0.57
C SER A 340 -1.30 31.03 -0.80
N ALA A 341 -2.37 31.09 0.00
CA ALA A 341 -3.56 30.26 -0.22
C ALA A 341 -4.07 30.42 -1.67
N THR A 342 -4.61 29.34 -2.23
CA THR A 342 -5.11 29.21 -3.62
C THR A 342 -4.02 29.20 -4.71
N VAL A 343 -2.76 29.48 -4.38
CA VAL A 343 -1.64 29.33 -5.31
C VAL A 343 -1.14 27.89 -5.30
N THR A 344 -1.04 27.30 -6.49
CA THR A 344 -0.55 25.93 -6.65
C THR A 344 0.97 25.84 -6.51
N GLY A 345 1.45 24.93 -5.67
CA GLY A 345 2.86 24.63 -5.48
C GLY A 345 3.08 23.17 -5.14
N GLU A 346 4.31 22.80 -4.78
CA GLU A 346 4.62 21.47 -4.28
C GLU A 346 4.13 21.31 -2.84
N VAL A 347 3.53 20.17 -2.54
CA VAL A 347 3.09 19.81 -1.18
C VAL A 347 4.27 19.26 -0.39
N ARG A 348 4.64 19.92 0.71
CA ARG A 348 5.57 19.40 1.70
C ARG A 348 4.84 18.98 2.97
N LEU A 349 5.11 17.78 3.44
CA LEU A 349 4.52 17.23 4.65
C LEU A 349 5.57 17.17 5.77
N TYR A 350 5.19 17.63 6.95
CA TYR A 350 6.05 17.75 8.13
C TYR A 350 5.47 16.96 9.29
N GLY A 351 6.33 16.54 10.20
CA GLY A 351 5.91 15.98 11.48
C GLY A 351 6.48 14.60 11.78
N PRO A 352 6.04 13.99 12.90
CA PRO A 352 6.62 12.75 13.40
C PRO A 352 6.31 11.53 12.53
N GLN A 353 5.39 11.63 11.58
CA GLN A 353 5.10 10.55 10.62
C GLN A 353 6.07 10.53 9.42
N VAL A 354 6.91 11.55 9.24
CA VAL A 354 7.92 11.57 8.17
C VAL A 354 8.92 10.44 8.42
N SER A 355 9.02 9.50 7.48
CA SER A 355 9.80 8.27 7.59
C SER A 355 11.31 8.53 7.68
N GLN A 356 12.08 7.46 7.93
CA GLN A 356 13.54 7.55 8.09
C GLN A 356 14.30 7.62 6.75
N GLY A 357 13.59 7.81 5.63
CA GLY A 357 14.16 7.85 4.28
C GLY A 357 14.07 6.50 3.58
N TYR A 358 14.81 6.41 2.47
CA TYR A 358 14.82 5.21 1.64
C TYR A 358 16.06 4.35 1.85
N LEU A 359 15.91 3.08 1.51
CA LEU A 359 17.00 2.16 1.18
C LEU A 359 17.06 1.98 -0.34
N PRO A 360 18.30 1.80 -0.89
CA PRO A 360 19.59 1.95 -0.21
C PRO A 360 19.83 3.38 0.27
N GLU A 361 20.73 3.59 1.22
CA GLU A 361 20.94 4.90 1.88
C GLU A 361 21.37 6.01 0.89
N ASP A 362 22.07 5.64 -0.18
CA ASP A 362 22.51 6.54 -1.27
C ASP A 362 21.44 6.75 -2.35
N HIS A 363 20.21 6.27 -2.14
CA HIS A 363 19.16 6.41 -3.13
C HIS A 363 18.90 7.89 -3.46
N PRO A 364 18.91 8.30 -4.76
CA PRO A 364 18.82 9.73 -5.14
C PRO A 364 17.59 10.46 -4.59
N ARG A 365 16.47 9.75 -4.45
CA ARG A 365 15.24 10.31 -3.87
C ARG A 365 15.33 10.60 -2.37
N ASN A 366 16.41 10.25 -1.67
CA ASN A 366 16.62 10.69 -0.28
C ASN A 366 16.72 12.22 -0.18
N GLN A 367 17.03 12.91 -1.29
CA GLN A 367 16.97 14.38 -1.38
C GLN A 367 15.56 14.97 -1.19
N ALA A 368 14.50 14.17 -1.32
CA ALA A 368 13.13 14.61 -1.03
C ALA A 368 12.83 14.73 0.48
N PHE A 369 13.70 14.13 1.32
CA PHE A 369 13.66 14.35 2.77
C PHE A 369 14.59 15.50 3.12
N GLY A 370 14.10 16.44 3.90
CA GLY A 370 14.86 17.61 4.34
C GLY A 370 14.46 18.06 5.73
N GLU A 371 15.13 19.11 6.18
CA GLU A 371 14.84 19.80 7.44
C GLU A 371 14.97 21.30 7.22
N ASP A 372 14.02 22.06 7.74
CA ASP A 372 14.01 23.53 7.73
C ASP A 372 13.55 24.05 9.09
N GLU A 373 13.27 25.35 9.20
CA GLU A 373 12.81 26.00 10.45
C GLU A 373 11.49 25.45 10.99
N PHE A 374 10.72 24.69 10.17
CA PHE A 374 9.48 24.00 10.58
C PHE A 374 9.73 22.55 11.01
N GLY A 375 10.95 22.05 10.85
CA GLY A 375 11.39 20.71 11.19
C GLY A 375 11.54 19.78 9.99
N ARG A 376 11.62 18.48 10.26
CA ARG A 376 11.81 17.46 9.24
C ARG A 376 10.58 17.36 8.33
N TYR A 377 10.81 17.29 7.01
CA TYR A 377 9.78 17.20 6.00
C TYR A 377 10.05 16.13 4.94
N TYR A 378 9.01 15.81 4.18
CA TYR A 378 9.06 15.07 2.93
C TYR A 378 8.43 15.94 1.82
N ALA A 379 9.18 16.18 0.74
CA ALA A 379 8.73 16.80 -0.50
C ALA A 379 8.05 15.73 -1.36
N THR A 380 6.72 15.85 -1.51
CA THR A 380 5.89 14.74 -2.01
C THR A 380 5.97 14.56 -3.52
N GLY A 381 6.34 15.60 -4.26
CA GLY A 381 6.19 15.68 -5.71
C GLY A 381 4.73 15.84 -6.16
N ASP A 382 3.78 15.92 -5.22
CA ASP A 382 2.39 16.27 -5.53
C ASP A 382 2.25 17.78 -5.65
N ARG A 383 1.51 18.24 -6.67
CA ARG A 383 1.12 19.64 -6.87
C ARG A 383 -0.26 19.87 -6.28
N GLY A 384 -0.38 20.89 -5.45
CA GLY A 384 -1.66 21.20 -4.80
C GLY A 384 -1.73 22.64 -4.31
N PHE A 385 -2.87 22.98 -3.75
CA PHE A 385 -3.11 24.28 -3.10
C PHE A 385 -3.97 24.06 -1.84
N ILE A 386 -4.00 25.06 -0.98
CA ILE A 386 -4.93 25.12 0.16
C ILE A 386 -5.98 26.20 -0.11
N ASP A 387 -7.23 25.92 0.26
CA ASP A 387 -8.31 26.91 0.20
C ASP A 387 -8.32 27.82 1.43
N GLU A 388 -9.27 28.75 1.48
CA GLU A 388 -9.47 29.68 2.61
C GLU A 388 -9.79 28.94 3.93
N ASN A 389 -10.32 27.72 3.88
CA ASN A 389 -10.61 26.88 5.03
C ASN A 389 -9.40 26.04 5.47
N GLN A 390 -8.24 26.24 4.85
CA GLN A 390 -7.02 25.45 5.06
C GLN A 390 -7.16 23.97 4.64
N SER A 391 -8.09 23.65 3.74
CA SER A 391 -8.22 22.33 3.13
C SER A 391 -7.26 22.18 1.96
N LEU A 392 -6.54 21.06 1.94
CA LEU A 392 -5.65 20.67 0.85
C LEU A 392 -6.45 20.14 -0.35
N PHE A 393 -6.04 20.53 -1.55
CA PHE A 393 -6.49 20.00 -2.83
C PHE A 393 -5.27 19.58 -3.67
N ILE A 394 -5.27 18.36 -4.20
CA ILE A 394 -4.20 17.87 -5.08
C ILE A 394 -4.65 18.00 -6.53
N CYS A 395 -3.83 18.68 -7.34
CA CYS A 395 -4.08 18.92 -8.76
C CYS A 395 -3.43 17.88 -9.67
N GLY A 396 -2.28 17.30 -9.26
CA GLY A 396 -1.49 16.37 -10.05
C GLY A 396 -0.12 16.08 -9.45
N ARG A 397 0.81 15.59 -10.30
CA ARG A 397 2.20 15.27 -9.93
C ARG A 397 3.18 15.81 -10.97
N ASP A 398 4.35 16.23 -10.51
CA ASP A 398 5.44 16.68 -11.37
C ASP A 398 6.34 15.52 -11.84
N ASP A 399 6.32 14.39 -11.13
CA ASP A 399 7.13 13.22 -11.45
C ASP A 399 6.37 12.17 -12.27
N GLY A 400 7.09 11.27 -12.89
CA GLY A 400 6.53 10.20 -13.73
C GLY A 400 5.85 9.07 -12.99
N GLN A 401 5.56 9.24 -11.72
CA GLN A 401 4.93 8.22 -10.90
C GLN A 401 3.44 8.11 -11.18
N LEU A 402 2.96 6.89 -11.26
CA LEU A 402 1.58 6.54 -11.57
C LEU A 402 0.93 5.80 -10.40
N LYS A 403 -0.39 5.89 -10.33
CA LYS A 403 -1.21 5.06 -9.44
C LYS A 403 -2.21 4.28 -10.30
N LEU A 404 -2.09 2.96 -10.31
CA LEU A 404 -2.93 2.06 -11.09
C LEU A 404 -3.52 0.98 -10.19
N HIS A 405 -4.85 0.96 -10.05
CA HIS A 405 -5.60 0.01 -9.22
C HIS A 405 -5.07 -0.09 -7.77
N GLY A 406 -4.72 1.06 -7.17
CA GLY A 406 -4.14 1.15 -5.84
C GLY A 406 -2.62 0.91 -5.77
N ASN A 407 -2.01 0.46 -6.85
CA ASN A 407 -0.57 0.22 -6.89
C ASN A 407 0.17 1.48 -7.30
N ARG A 408 1.24 1.81 -6.56
CA ARG A 408 2.18 2.88 -6.90
C ARG A 408 3.22 2.33 -7.86
N ILE A 409 3.31 2.89 -9.05
CA ILE A 409 4.15 2.41 -10.15
C ILE A 409 5.06 3.55 -10.63
N GLU A 410 6.35 3.27 -10.67
CA GLU A 410 7.32 4.12 -11.35
C GLU A 410 7.50 3.59 -12.79
N ARG A 411 7.23 4.42 -13.80
CA ARG A 411 7.41 4.05 -15.20
C ARG A 411 8.82 3.56 -15.49
N ALA A 412 9.81 4.21 -14.89
CA ALA A 412 11.22 3.87 -15.07
C ALA A 412 11.55 2.44 -14.63
N GLU A 413 10.87 1.88 -13.62
CA GLU A 413 11.11 0.49 -13.20
C GLU A 413 10.64 -0.49 -14.28
N ILE A 414 9.49 -0.25 -14.88
CA ILE A 414 9.01 -1.07 -16.00
C ILE A 414 9.94 -0.91 -17.20
N GLU A 415 10.27 0.33 -17.58
CA GLU A 415 11.14 0.63 -18.71
C GLU A 415 12.53 -0.02 -18.52
N SER A 416 13.10 0.03 -17.32
CA SER A 416 14.36 -0.62 -16.99
C SER A 416 14.29 -2.15 -17.10
N ALA A 417 13.23 -2.76 -16.58
CA ALA A 417 13.02 -4.21 -16.69
C ALA A 417 12.87 -4.64 -18.17
N VAL A 418 12.16 -3.85 -18.97
CA VAL A 418 12.01 -4.10 -20.42
C VAL A 418 13.36 -4.00 -21.13
N CYS A 419 14.16 -2.97 -20.86
CA CYS A 419 15.48 -2.75 -21.46
C CYS A 419 16.53 -3.79 -21.03
N ALA A 420 16.30 -4.53 -19.97
CA ALA A 420 17.15 -5.66 -19.59
C ALA A 420 17.05 -6.86 -20.56
N ASN A 421 16.02 -6.89 -21.41
CA ASN A 421 15.93 -7.86 -22.51
C ASN A 421 16.84 -7.44 -23.66
N THR A 422 17.81 -8.28 -24.00
CA THR A 422 18.85 -7.99 -25.00
C THR A 422 18.32 -7.72 -26.41
N ASN A 423 17.09 -8.14 -26.73
CA ASN A 423 16.47 -7.86 -28.03
C ASN A 423 15.71 -6.53 -28.06
N VAL A 424 15.60 -5.82 -26.93
CA VAL A 424 14.94 -4.51 -26.88
C VAL A 424 15.97 -3.41 -27.16
N THR A 425 15.69 -2.60 -28.15
CA THR A 425 16.49 -1.40 -28.48
C THR A 425 16.06 -0.20 -27.67
N GLN A 426 14.73 -0.02 -27.56
CA GLN A 426 14.15 1.14 -26.86
C GLN A 426 12.72 0.80 -26.40
N CYS A 427 12.30 1.40 -25.30
CA CYS A 427 10.92 1.26 -24.84
C CYS A 427 10.41 2.54 -24.15
N CYS A 428 9.09 2.62 -24.02
CA CYS A 428 8.42 3.73 -23.34
C CYS A 428 7.09 3.26 -22.77
N VAL A 429 6.87 3.52 -21.48
CA VAL A 429 5.58 3.29 -20.82
C VAL A 429 4.74 4.56 -20.84
N VAL A 430 3.51 4.43 -21.30
CA VAL A 430 2.53 5.52 -21.35
C VAL A 430 1.28 5.11 -20.57
N PRO A 431 0.79 5.96 -19.64
CA PRO A 431 -0.48 5.70 -18.96
C PRO A 431 -1.65 5.89 -19.94
N VAL A 432 -2.64 5.01 -19.81
CA VAL A 432 -3.96 5.20 -20.41
C VAL A 432 -4.83 5.87 -19.35
N GLU A 433 -5.35 7.05 -19.67
CA GLU A 433 -6.14 7.85 -18.73
C GLU A 433 -7.58 8.02 -19.21
N GLU A 434 -8.52 7.79 -18.28
CA GLU A 434 -9.93 8.09 -18.47
C GLU A 434 -10.42 9.02 -17.35
N GLN A 435 -11.00 10.13 -17.70
CA GLN A 435 -11.50 11.14 -16.75
C GLN A 435 -10.45 11.59 -15.71
N GLY A 436 -9.17 11.65 -16.13
CA GLY A 436 -8.03 12.06 -15.28
C GLY A 436 -7.57 10.99 -14.29
N LYS A 437 -7.96 9.73 -14.50
CA LYS A 437 -7.53 8.56 -13.74
C LYS A 437 -6.78 7.61 -14.67
N VAL A 438 -5.65 7.08 -14.22
CA VAL A 438 -4.92 6.02 -14.93
C VAL A 438 -5.71 4.72 -14.81
N THR A 439 -6.13 4.17 -15.93
CA THR A 439 -6.92 2.92 -16.01
C THR A 439 -6.11 1.74 -16.52
N ASP A 440 -5.04 1.97 -17.27
CA ASP A 440 -4.13 0.93 -17.77
C ASP A 440 -2.75 1.53 -18.11
N LEU A 441 -1.82 0.66 -18.45
CA LEU A 441 -0.50 1.00 -18.99
C LEU A 441 -0.35 0.43 -20.40
N GLN A 442 0.25 1.22 -21.27
CA GLN A 442 0.63 0.83 -22.62
C GLN A 442 2.15 0.86 -22.74
N LEU A 443 2.74 -0.22 -23.23
CA LEU A 443 4.18 -0.34 -23.44
C LEU A 443 4.50 -0.30 -24.92
N PHE A 444 5.18 0.74 -25.35
CA PHE A 444 5.76 0.85 -26.67
C PHE A 444 7.17 0.25 -26.65
N VAL A 445 7.50 -0.58 -27.65
CA VAL A 445 8.78 -1.30 -27.72
C VAL A 445 9.32 -1.30 -29.12
N GLN A 446 10.61 -1.01 -29.24
CA GLN A 446 11.39 -1.26 -30.45
C GLN A 446 12.31 -2.45 -30.21
N LEU A 447 12.25 -3.45 -31.09
CA LEU A 447 13.09 -4.65 -31.02
C LEU A 447 14.23 -4.56 -32.05
N HIS A 448 15.37 -5.18 -31.74
CA HIS A 448 16.44 -5.40 -32.72
C HIS A 448 15.96 -6.29 -33.85
N GLU A 449 15.32 -7.40 -33.49
CA GLU A 449 14.69 -8.32 -34.44
C GLU A 449 13.21 -8.44 -34.07
N ASP A 450 12.35 -7.83 -34.87
CA ASP A 450 10.91 -7.86 -34.65
C ASP A 450 10.27 -9.04 -35.36
N ASN A 451 9.99 -10.09 -34.61
CA ASN A 451 9.26 -11.27 -35.09
C ASN A 451 8.33 -11.80 -33.99
N LEU A 452 7.41 -12.68 -34.35
CA LEU A 452 6.38 -13.20 -33.44
C LEU A 452 7.00 -13.91 -32.22
N HIS A 453 8.10 -14.63 -32.39
CA HIS A 453 8.79 -15.32 -31.31
C HIS A 453 9.32 -14.32 -30.28
N HIS A 454 10.01 -13.25 -30.70
CA HIS A 454 10.56 -12.24 -29.81
C HIS A 454 9.46 -11.43 -29.11
N ARG A 455 8.35 -11.13 -29.78
CA ARG A 455 7.18 -10.48 -29.17
C ARG A 455 6.56 -11.33 -28.06
N GLN A 456 6.43 -12.64 -28.25
CA GLN A 456 5.91 -13.56 -27.23
C GLN A 456 6.90 -13.78 -26.09
N SER A 457 8.18 -13.91 -26.38
CA SER A 457 9.22 -14.11 -25.38
C SER A 457 9.38 -12.91 -24.45
N LEU A 458 9.18 -11.68 -24.96
CA LEU A 458 9.23 -10.47 -24.14
C LEU A 458 8.18 -10.46 -23.03
N ARG A 459 6.94 -10.86 -23.32
CA ARG A 459 5.88 -10.93 -22.30
C ARG A 459 6.21 -11.94 -21.21
N ARG A 460 6.74 -13.10 -21.58
CA ARG A 460 7.22 -14.11 -20.62
C ARG A 460 8.36 -13.57 -19.79
N PHE A 461 9.36 -12.94 -20.42
CA PHE A 461 10.48 -12.32 -19.73
C PHE A 461 10.01 -11.30 -18.69
N LEU A 462 9.05 -10.42 -19.03
CA LEU A 462 8.51 -9.44 -18.09
C LEU A 462 7.82 -10.11 -16.89
N SER A 463 7.13 -11.23 -17.08
CA SER A 463 6.49 -11.96 -15.97
C SER A 463 7.49 -12.60 -15.00
N GLU A 464 8.74 -12.78 -15.42
CA GLU A 464 9.85 -13.28 -14.61
C GLU A 464 10.59 -12.14 -13.84
N GLN A 465 10.38 -10.87 -14.25
CA GLN A 465 11.05 -9.71 -13.68
C GLN A 465 10.13 -8.82 -12.82
N LEU A 466 8.85 -8.72 -13.20
CA LEU A 466 7.90 -7.77 -12.62
C LEU A 466 6.69 -8.48 -12.01
N PRO A 467 6.11 -7.95 -10.92
CA PRO A 467 4.82 -8.42 -10.45
C PRO A 467 3.72 -8.10 -11.48
N GLY A 468 2.68 -8.95 -11.51
CA GLY A 468 1.63 -8.89 -12.54
C GLY A 468 0.95 -7.53 -12.72
N TYR A 469 0.78 -6.75 -11.64
CA TYR A 469 0.17 -5.42 -11.68
C TYR A 469 1.03 -4.36 -12.38
N MET A 470 2.34 -4.61 -12.58
CA MET A 470 3.27 -3.73 -13.29
C MET A 470 3.40 -4.09 -14.77
N ILE A 471 2.88 -5.24 -15.20
CA ILE A 471 3.00 -5.68 -16.59
C ILE A 471 1.90 -5.01 -17.41
N PRO A 472 2.27 -4.13 -18.40
CA PRO A 472 1.30 -3.49 -19.27
C PRO A 472 0.48 -4.52 -20.05
N ARG A 473 -0.83 -4.33 -20.11
CA ARG A 473 -1.71 -5.24 -20.86
C ARG A 473 -1.46 -5.16 -22.36
N GLN A 474 -1.21 -3.95 -22.84
CA GLN A 474 -0.97 -3.70 -24.26
C GLN A 474 0.51 -3.44 -24.53
N LEU A 475 1.10 -4.26 -25.42
CA LEU A 475 2.44 -4.08 -25.96
C LEU A 475 2.31 -3.66 -27.42
N VAL A 476 2.87 -2.49 -27.75
CA VAL A 476 2.86 -1.90 -29.08
C VAL A 476 4.28 -1.94 -29.64
N PHE A 477 4.47 -2.64 -30.73
CA PHE A 477 5.78 -2.77 -31.37
C PHE A 477 5.95 -1.70 -32.44
N CYS A 478 6.99 -0.87 -32.26
CA CYS A 478 7.28 0.28 -33.12
C CYS A 478 8.58 0.07 -33.90
N GLN A 479 8.64 0.60 -35.11
CA GLN A 479 9.89 0.61 -35.89
C GLN A 479 10.84 1.72 -35.44
N SER A 480 10.30 2.83 -34.97
CA SER A 480 11.06 3.98 -34.45
C SER A 480 10.28 4.75 -33.42
N PHE A 481 10.98 5.51 -32.58
CA PHE A 481 10.39 6.41 -31.60
C PHE A 481 10.49 7.87 -32.04
N PRO A 482 9.43 8.67 -31.93
CA PRO A 482 9.52 10.13 -32.10
C PRO A 482 10.36 10.72 -30.98
N ILE A 483 11.22 11.67 -31.34
CA ILE A 483 12.16 12.32 -30.40
C ILE A 483 11.89 13.82 -30.39
N THR A 484 11.84 14.40 -29.19
CA THR A 484 11.73 15.85 -28.98
C THR A 484 13.02 16.56 -29.42
N LEU A 485 12.96 17.90 -29.56
CA LEU A 485 14.13 18.74 -29.85
C LEU A 485 15.27 18.58 -28.83
N HIS A 486 15.00 18.07 -27.64
CA HIS A 486 15.97 17.82 -26.57
C HIS A 486 16.47 16.36 -26.54
N GLY A 487 16.20 15.56 -27.59
CA GLY A 487 16.66 14.17 -27.69
C GLY A 487 15.93 13.17 -26.80
N LYS A 488 14.79 13.51 -26.21
CA LYS A 488 13.95 12.62 -25.39
C LYS A 488 12.81 12.03 -26.21
N ILE A 489 12.32 10.84 -25.85
CA ILE A 489 11.13 10.26 -26.45
C ILE A 489 9.94 11.23 -26.28
N ASP A 490 9.29 11.54 -27.39
CA ASP A 490 8.04 12.31 -27.41
C ASP A 490 6.86 11.37 -27.18
N ARG A 491 6.47 11.23 -25.92
CA ARG A 491 5.38 10.33 -25.51
C ARG A 491 4.02 10.74 -26.10
N GLN A 492 3.77 12.03 -26.26
CA GLN A 492 2.51 12.52 -26.81
C GLN A 492 2.38 12.20 -28.28
N GLU A 493 3.45 12.45 -29.04
CA GLU A 493 3.51 12.13 -30.44
C GLU A 493 3.45 10.62 -30.68
N LEU A 494 4.08 9.81 -29.82
CA LEU A 494 4.03 8.35 -29.90
C LEU A 494 2.59 7.82 -29.78
N VAL A 495 1.82 8.31 -28.83
CA VAL A 495 0.41 7.96 -28.65
C VAL A 495 -0.43 8.43 -29.85
N ARG A 496 -0.17 9.65 -30.36
CA ARG A 496 -0.88 10.20 -31.52
C ARG A 496 -0.69 9.34 -32.77
N GLN A 497 0.55 8.90 -33.02
CA GLN A 497 0.87 8.03 -34.17
C GLN A 497 0.17 6.68 -34.05
N HIS A 498 0.10 6.12 -32.85
CA HIS A 498 -0.58 4.84 -32.62
C HIS A 498 -2.10 4.96 -32.83
N LEU A 499 -2.74 6.00 -32.30
CA LEU A 499 -4.17 6.24 -32.50
C LEU A 499 -4.55 6.42 -33.97
N LEU A 500 -3.64 6.97 -34.80
CA LEU A 500 -3.85 7.10 -36.24
C LEU A 500 -3.66 5.77 -36.96
N SER A 501 -2.83 4.87 -36.48
CA SER A 501 -2.61 3.54 -37.07
C SER A 501 -3.76 2.56 -36.85
N ASP A 502 -4.56 2.76 -35.79
CA ASP A 502 -5.75 1.93 -35.51
C ASP A 502 -7.00 2.36 -36.33
N ILE A 503 -6.90 3.46 -37.09
CA ILE A 503 -8.00 3.99 -37.93
C ILE A 503 -7.87 3.52 -39.42
N PHE A 504 -6.72 2.99 -39.80
CA PHE A 504 -6.46 2.45 -41.15
C PHE A 504 -6.16 0.97 -41.05
#